data_faf672d1d2cba2eba630f8f802df6bd9
#
_entry.id   faf672d1d2cba2eba630f8f802df6bd9
#
_cell.length_a   1.000
_cell.length_b   1.000
_cell.length_c   1.000
_cell.angle_alpha   90.00
_cell.angle_beta   90.00
_cell.angle_gamma   90.00
#
_symmetry.space_group_name_H-M   'P 1'
#
loop_
_entity.id
_entity.type
_entity.pdbx_description
1 polymer ?
#
loop_
_entity_poly.entity_id
_entity_poly.type
_entity_poly.pdbx_seq_one_letter_code
_entity_poly.pdbx_strand_id
1 'polypeptide(L)'
;RWVFENKSGMWVVNDKLFNVKRAAVTVKKGSSEIWEFVNPSGGWAHPIHVHFEEGRILSKVIDGIKVPVPRHEQGRKDVYVLEPNSKIRVYLEFRDFTGKYVIHCHNLIHEDHVMMVRWDII
;
A
#
# COMPACT_ATOMS: atom_id res chain seq x y z
N ARG A 1 2.28 -8.03 3.68
CA ARG A 1 2.07 -8.03 2.24
C ARG A 1 0.69 -7.50 1.91
N TRP A 2 0.60 -6.54 1.02
CA TRP A 2 -0.63 -5.91 0.59
C TRP A 2 -0.82 -6.12 -0.90
N VAL A 3 -1.83 -6.89 -1.29
CA VAL A 3 -2.15 -7.18 -2.69
C VAL A 3 -3.38 -6.39 -3.10
N PHE A 4 -3.20 -5.49 -4.06
CA PHE A 4 -4.24 -4.61 -4.60
C PHE A 4 -4.69 -5.13 -5.95
N GLU A 5 -5.95 -5.54 -6.06
CA GLU A 5 -6.44 -6.15 -7.30
C GLU A 5 -7.95 -5.97 -7.49
N ASN A 6 -8.40 -6.19 -8.72
CA ASN A 6 -9.81 -6.29 -9.05
C ASN A 6 -10.17 -7.78 -9.15
N LYS A 7 -11.18 -8.20 -8.39
CA LYS A 7 -11.72 -9.55 -8.46
C LYS A 7 -13.23 -9.49 -8.74
N SER A 8 -13.64 -10.06 -9.86
CA SER A 8 -15.07 -10.12 -10.26
C SER A 8 -15.75 -8.73 -10.23
N GLY A 9 -15.04 -7.72 -10.72
CA GLY A 9 -15.51 -6.34 -10.75
C GLY A 9 -15.40 -5.56 -9.45
N MET A 10 -14.88 -6.17 -8.39
CA MET A 10 -14.68 -5.52 -7.09
C MET A 10 -13.21 -5.20 -6.83
N TRP A 11 -12.95 -4.02 -6.31
CA TRP A 11 -11.62 -3.62 -5.86
C TRP A 11 -11.38 -4.13 -4.45
N VAL A 12 -10.36 -4.98 -4.29
CA VAL A 12 -10.05 -5.62 -3.01
C VAL A 12 -8.59 -5.45 -2.65
N VAL A 13 -8.32 -5.49 -1.34
CA VAL A 13 -6.97 -5.57 -0.78
C VAL A 13 -6.88 -6.86 0.01
N ASN A 14 -5.92 -7.71 -0.34
CA ASN A 14 -5.76 -9.06 0.26
C ASN A 14 -7.08 -9.87 0.21
N ASP A 15 -7.75 -9.86 -0.95
CA ASP A 15 -9.03 -10.55 -1.19
C ASP A 15 -10.20 -10.06 -0.35
N LYS A 16 -10.12 -8.88 0.25
CA LYS A 16 -11.17 -8.38 1.14
C LYS A 16 -11.63 -6.99 0.73
N LEU A 17 -12.94 -6.78 0.85
CA LEU A 17 -13.52 -5.45 0.78
C LEU A 17 -13.20 -4.65 2.05
N PHE A 18 -13.21 -3.34 1.92
CA PHE A 18 -12.97 -2.45 3.05
C PHE A 18 -13.98 -2.65 4.18
N ASN A 19 -13.49 -2.73 5.40
CA ASN A 19 -14.31 -2.80 6.61
C ASN A 19 -13.69 -1.88 7.68
N VAL A 20 -14.35 -0.76 7.95
CA VAL A 20 -13.86 0.23 8.91
C VAL A 20 -13.76 -0.30 10.34
N LYS A 21 -14.51 -1.34 10.66
CA LYS A 21 -14.53 -1.92 12.01
C LYS A 21 -13.39 -2.89 12.27
N ARG A 22 -12.66 -3.27 11.22
CA ARG A 22 -11.62 -4.29 11.34
C ARG A 22 -10.27 -3.77 10.85
N ALA A 23 -9.26 -3.81 11.71
CA ALA A 23 -7.89 -3.63 11.31
C ALA A 23 -7.37 -4.90 10.61
N ALA A 24 -6.75 -4.73 9.44
CA ALA A 24 -6.11 -5.83 8.74
C ALA A 24 -4.77 -6.20 9.38
N VAL A 25 -4.10 -5.23 9.98
CA VAL A 25 -2.87 -5.41 10.73
C VAL A 25 -2.81 -4.42 11.88
N THR A 26 -2.13 -4.82 12.94
CA THR A 26 -1.82 -3.97 14.08
C THR A 26 -0.32 -3.93 14.25
N VAL A 27 0.24 -2.74 14.33
CA VAL A 27 1.68 -2.54 14.55
C VAL A 27 1.90 -1.85 15.89
N LYS A 28 3.09 -2.04 16.45
CA LYS A 28 3.44 -1.46 17.74
C LYS A 28 4.12 -0.10 17.54
N LYS A 29 3.69 0.91 18.29
CA LYS A 29 4.38 2.19 18.36
C LYS A 29 5.85 2.00 18.71
N GLY A 30 6.74 2.68 18.00
CA GLY A 30 8.18 2.57 18.16
C GLY A 30 8.81 1.41 17.38
N SER A 31 8.00 0.59 16.70
CA SER A 31 8.52 -0.47 15.85
C SER A 31 8.73 0.00 14.41
N SER A 32 9.45 -0.81 13.63
CA SER A 32 9.59 -0.62 12.20
C SER A 32 9.27 -1.91 11.46
N GLU A 33 8.78 -1.79 10.25
CA GLU A 33 8.43 -2.93 9.41
C GLU A 33 8.76 -2.67 7.95
N ILE A 34 8.94 -3.74 7.21
CA ILE A 34 9.00 -3.69 5.75
C ILE A 34 7.66 -4.18 5.23
N TRP A 35 6.98 -3.30 4.49
CA TRP A 35 5.72 -3.63 3.84
C TRP A 35 5.94 -3.85 2.35
N GLU A 36 5.33 -4.89 1.82
CA GLU A 36 5.35 -5.19 0.39
C GLU A 36 3.99 -4.89 -0.22
N PHE A 37 3.96 -4.01 -1.21
CA PHE A 37 2.76 -3.69 -1.99
C PHE A 37 2.85 -4.40 -3.34
N VAL A 38 1.80 -5.11 -3.71
CA VAL A 38 1.75 -5.95 -4.90
C VAL A 38 0.56 -5.56 -5.77
N ASN A 39 0.82 -5.33 -7.05
CA ASN A 39 -0.21 -5.18 -8.08
C ASN A 39 -0.02 -6.30 -9.11
N PRO A 40 -0.83 -7.37 -9.06
CA PRO A 40 -0.73 -8.46 -10.03
C PRO A 40 -1.41 -8.16 -11.36
N SER A 41 -2.13 -7.04 -11.47
CA SER A 41 -2.87 -6.66 -12.68
C SER A 41 -1.93 -6.22 -13.80
N GLY A 42 -2.22 -6.63 -15.01
CA GLY A 42 -1.48 -6.22 -16.21
C GLY A 42 -1.94 -4.89 -16.83
N GLY A 43 -3.07 -4.32 -16.37
CA GLY A 43 -3.71 -3.19 -17.06
C GLY A 43 -3.90 -1.93 -16.22
N TRP A 44 -3.70 -1.99 -14.90
CA TRP A 44 -4.00 -0.87 -14.00
C TRP A 44 -2.81 -0.54 -13.11
N ALA A 45 -2.48 0.76 -13.02
CA ALA A 45 -1.58 1.28 -12.01
C ALA A 45 -2.39 1.76 -10.78
N HIS A 46 -1.81 1.61 -9.59
CA HIS A 46 -2.43 2.06 -8.35
C HIS A 46 -1.49 3.01 -7.60
N PRO A 47 -1.80 4.32 -7.51
CA PRO A 47 -1.11 5.19 -6.56
C PRO A 47 -1.63 4.87 -5.15
N ILE A 48 -0.76 4.31 -4.32
CA ILE A 48 -1.09 3.87 -2.97
C ILE A 48 -0.69 4.95 -1.98
N HIS A 49 -1.65 5.44 -1.20
CA HIS A 49 -1.41 6.38 -0.12
C HIS A 49 -1.50 5.68 1.24
N VAL A 50 -0.44 5.80 2.02
CA VAL A 50 -0.38 5.35 3.41
C VAL A 50 -0.57 6.57 4.30
N HIS A 51 -1.65 6.56 5.09
CA HIS A 51 -1.92 7.64 6.02
C HIS A 51 -0.98 7.59 7.21
N PHE A 52 -0.56 8.76 7.66
CA PHE A 52 0.18 9.06 8.87
C PHE A 52 1.70 8.88 8.78
N GLU A 53 2.22 7.78 8.23
CA GLU A 53 3.67 7.57 8.17
C GLU A 53 4.22 7.68 6.75
N GLU A 54 5.41 8.21 6.65
CA GLU A 54 6.19 8.22 5.42
C GLU A 54 7.22 7.09 5.45
N GLY A 55 7.36 6.40 4.34
CA GLY A 55 8.32 5.32 4.20
C GLY A 55 9.32 5.56 3.09
N ARG A 56 10.26 4.64 2.95
CA ARG A 56 11.24 4.63 1.87
C ARG A 56 11.12 3.38 1.04
N ILE A 57 11.12 3.53 -0.27
CA ILE A 57 11.14 2.39 -1.19
C ILE A 57 12.52 1.74 -1.12
N LEU A 58 12.55 0.46 -0.78
CA LEU A 58 13.77 -0.35 -0.74
C LEU A 58 14.05 -1.03 -2.07
N SER A 59 13.00 -1.47 -2.77
CA SER A 59 13.13 -2.17 -4.04
C SER A 59 11.86 -2.09 -4.86
N LYS A 60 12.00 -2.21 -6.18
CA LYS A 60 10.91 -2.31 -7.15
C LYS A 60 11.15 -3.51 -8.06
N VAL A 61 10.09 -4.23 -8.36
CA VAL A 61 10.07 -5.31 -9.35
C VAL A 61 8.92 -5.05 -10.30
N ILE A 62 9.19 -5.02 -11.60
CA ILE A 62 8.19 -4.84 -12.66
C ILE A 62 8.35 -5.99 -13.64
N ASP A 63 7.26 -6.67 -13.98
CA ASP A 63 7.25 -7.84 -14.87
C ASP A 63 8.28 -8.91 -14.46
N GLY A 64 8.40 -9.13 -13.14
CA GLY A 64 9.35 -10.10 -12.59
C GLY A 64 10.81 -9.66 -12.59
N ILE A 65 11.13 -8.45 -13.05
CA ILE A 65 12.48 -7.93 -13.19
C ILE A 65 12.71 -6.82 -12.13
N LYS A 66 13.78 -6.95 -11.36
CA LYS A 66 14.19 -5.90 -10.41
C LYS A 66 14.66 -4.68 -11.20
N VAL A 67 14.08 -3.53 -10.92
CA VAL A 67 14.41 -2.26 -11.56
C VAL A 67 14.95 -1.27 -10.53
N PRO A 68 15.78 -0.29 -10.94
CA PRO A 68 16.24 0.76 -10.04
C PRO A 68 15.06 1.59 -9.54
N VAL A 69 15.13 2.06 -8.30
CA VAL A 69 14.19 3.06 -7.78
C VAL A 69 14.52 4.39 -8.44
N PRO A 70 13.58 5.02 -9.16
CA PRO A 70 13.84 6.31 -9.82
C PRO A 70 14.24 7.37 -8.80
N ARG A 71 15.11 8.30 -9.21
CA ARG A 71 15.65 9.31 -8.31
C ARG A 71 14.58 10.13 -7.62
N HIS A 72 13.50 10.48 -8.31
CA HIS A 72 12.37 11.23 -7.76
C HIS A 72 11.52 10.43 -6.76
N GLU A 73 11.69 9.10 -6.70
CA GLU A 73 11.03 8.23 -5.74
C GLU A 73 11.95 7.80 -4.58
N GLN A 74 13.20 8.26 -4.57
CA GLN A 74 14.11 8.05 -3.47
C GLN A 74 13.80 9.07 -2.36
N GLY A 75 13.93 8.65 -1.11
CA GLY A 75 13.60 9.47 0.03
C GLY A 75 12.28 9.09 0.68
N ARG A 76 11.81 9.92 1.59
CA ARG A 76 10.59 9.66 2.35
C ARG A 76 9.35 10.01 1.52
N LYS A 77 8.39 9.08 1.48
CA LYS A 77 7.16 9.21 0.69
C LYS A 77 5.97 8.67 1.46
N ASP A 78 4.79 9.20 1.14
CA ASP A 78 3.51 8.69 1.62
C ASP A 78 2.61 8.19 0.48
N VAL A 79 2.97 8.49 -0.77
CA VAL A 79 2.29 7.97 -1.97
C VAL A 79 3.28 7.16 -2.80
N TYR A 80 2.89 5.95 -3.14
CA TYR A 80 3.71 5.00 -3.90
C TYR A 80 2.98 4.61 -5.18
N VAL A 81 3.61 4.83 -6.33
CA VAL A 81 3.04 4.40 -7.62
C VAL A 81 3.31 2.91 -7.80
N LEU A 82 2.25 2.13 -7.74
CA LEU A 82 2.29 0.69 -7.94
C LEU A 82 1.88 0.38 -9.39
N GLU A 83 2.86 0.25 -10.25
CA GLU A 83 2.67 0.03 -11.68
C GLU A 83 2.03 -1.33 -11.97
N PRO A 84 1.48 -1.55 -13.20
CA PRO A 84 0.96 -2.85 -13.57
C PRO A 84 2.01 -3.96 -13.38
N ASN A 85 1.57 -5.11 -12.91
CA ASN A 85 2.40 -6.29 -12.66
C ASN A 85 3.70 -5.96 -11.91
N SER A 86 3.55 -5.27 -10.79
CA SER A 86 4.70 -4.80 -10.00
C SER A 86 4.55 -5.14 -8.53
N LYS A 87 5.67 -5.06 -7.83
CA LYS A 87 5.71 -5.03 -6.37
C LYS A 87 6.80 -4.08 -5.90
N ILE A 88 6.53 -3.42 -4.80
CA ILE A 88 7.49 -2.55 -4.12
C ILE A 88 7.60 -2.95 -2.66
N ARG A 89 8.80 -2.84 -2.11
CA ARG A 89 9.05 -3.02 -0.68
C ARG A 89 9.38 -1.68 -0.07
N VAL A 90 8.71 -1.36 1.02
CA VAL A 90 8.78 -0.06 1.68
C VAL A 90 9.15 -0.26 3.14
N TYR A 91 10.14 0.48 3.61
CA TYR A 91 10.51 0.55 5.03
C TYR A 91 9.69 1.64 5.71
N LEU A 92 9.04 1.30 6.82
CA LEU A 92 8.21 2.20 7.62
C LEU A 92 8.59 2.14 9.09
N GLU A 93 8.63 3.31 9.74
CA GLU A 93 8.77 3.43 11.19
C GLU A 93 7.51 4.04 11.78
N PHE A 94 6.98 3.45 12.83
CA PHE A 94 5.75 3.89 13.50
C PHE A 94 6.10 4.67 14.76
N ARG A 95 6.40 5.98 14.60
CA ARG A 95 7.15 6.75 15.58
C ARG A 95 6.33 7.40 16.68
N ASP A 96 5.25 8.10 16.34
CA ASP A 96 4.74 9.16 17.21
C ASP A 96 3.43 8.84 17.92
N PHE A 97 2.38 8.47 17.22
CA PHE A 97 1.05 8.37 17.80
C PHE A 97 0.42 7.00 17.58
N THR A 98 -0.36 6.56 18.56
CA THR A 98 -1.26 5.42 18.40
C THR A 98 -2.53 5.86 17.69
N GLY A 99 -3.23 4.96 17.03
CA GLY A 99 -4.47 5.27 16.35
C GLY A 99 -4.87 4.29 15.28
N LYS A 100 -5.94 4.67 14.57
CA LYS A 100 -6.51 3.92 13.46
C LYS A 100 -6.25 4.67 12.18
N TYR A 101 -5.61 4.02 11.22
CA TYR A 101 -5.18 4.62 9.97
C TYR A 101 -5.62 3.79 8.79
N VAL A 102 -5.51 4.35 7.59
CA VAL A 102 -5.89 3.65 6.37
C VAL A 102 -4.76 3.67 5.35
N ILE A 103 -4.76 2.67 4.50
CA ILE A 103 -4.03 2.63 3.24
C ILE A 103 -5.09 2.56 2.15
N HIS A 104 -4.95 3.36 1.10
CA HIS A 104 -5.90 3.32 0.00
C HIS A 104 -5.24 3.65 -1.34
N CYS A 105 -5.87 3.17 -2.40
CA CYS A 105 -5.56 3.59 -3.75
C CYS A 105 -6.21 4.93 -4.02
N HIS A 106 -5.45 5.88 -4.59
CA HIS A 106 -5.95 7.19 -4.96
C HIS A 106 -6.75 7.20 -6.27
N ASN A 107 -6.87 6.08 -6.93
CA ASN A 107 -7.61 6.00 -8.19
C ASN A 107 -9.12 5.99 -7.90
N LEU A 108 -9.77 7.15 -8.10
CA LEU A 108 -11.16 7.40 -7.74
C LEU A 108 -12.20 6.95 -8.79
N ILE A 109 -11.83 6.15 -9.77
CA ILE A 109 -12.73 5.78 -10.87
C ILE A 109 -13.92 4.91 -10.41
N HIS A 110 -13.87 4.36 -9.19
CA HIS A 110 -14.90 3.45 -8.68
C HIS A 110 -15.37 3.89 -7.29
N GLU A 111 -16.41 4.73 -7.25
CA GLU A 111 -16.98 5.29 -6.03
C GLU A 111 -17.64 4.25 -5.10
N ASP A 112 -18.10 3.12 -5.64
CA ASP A 112 -18.89 2.13 -4.88
C ASP A 112 -18.04 1.12 -4.12
N HIS A 113 -16.75 0.95 -4.48
CA HIS A 113 -15.85 -0.01 -3.87
C HIS A 113 -14.49 0.64 -3.61
N VAL A 114 -14.28 1.04 -2.38
CA VAL A 114 -13.03 1.68 -1.97
C VAL A 114 -11.94 0.63 -1.83
N MET A 115 -10.88 0.75 -2.64
CA MET A 115 -9.67 -0.04 -2.49
C MET A 115 -8.88 0.50 -1.29
N MET A 116 -9.29 0.09 -0.10
CA MET A 116 -8.81 0.62 1.16
C MET A 116 -8.72 -0.48 2.21
N VAL A 117 -7.84 -0.30 3.16
CA VAL A 117 -7.74 -1.17 4.33
C VAL A 117 -7.35 -0.35 5.56
N ARG A 118 -7.89 -0.72 6.71
CA ARG A 118 -7.54 -0.12 7.99
C ARG A 118 -6.38 -0.85 8.63
N TRP A 119 -5.47 -0.10 9.22
CA TRP A 119 -4.41 -0.61 10.08
C TRP A 119 -4.30 0.24 11.35
N ASP A 120 -3.82 -0.34 12.42
CA ASP A 120 -3.78 0.32 13.72
C ASP A 120 -2.36 0.34 14.28
N ILE A 121 -2.03 1.43 14.98
CA ILE A 121 -0.83 1.53 15.82
C ILE A 121 -1.27 1.47 17.28
N ILE A 122 -0.70 0.57 18.01
CA ILE A 122 -0.98 0.38 19.43
C ILE A 122 0.22 0.67 20.33
#